data_aa551eb099539b0d563995decb7c1431
#
_entry.id   aa551eb099539b0d563995decb7c1431
#
_cell.length_a   1.000
_cell.length_b   1.000
_cell.length_c   1.000
_cell.angle_alpha   90.00
_cell.angle_beta   90.00
_cell.angle_gamma   90.00
#
_symmetry.space_group_name_H-M   'P 1'
#
loop_
_entity.id
_entity.type
_entity.pdbx_description
1 polymer ?
#
loop_
_entity_poly.entity_id
_entity_poly.type
_entity_poly.pdbx_seq_one_letter_code
_entity_poly.pdbx_strand_id
1 'polypeptide(L)'
;MDNTLDLLKESWAMMQFNESMPPGMANAVSELDDLPTEEEFNGVGISEAGIPDAPVHDVDPLDIAKSKTSNPNIAKGIAGVRSGDEKAPDSINPATGKKYLPAERPQRMIHSSALLKILTPDGTQIDPEKFKKLITVRPTKIIAQNSKLASSGSGANEVFYDLTLPAYQGLFYNEQLGKFQVVKTCPSANACKAYCYATSGGYVQYEGPWLSATRTVNFLMNDYEGFKAQLLNEIKGAVAAAAKKGKKVVLRWHDAGDFFSQTYMLMAFDIAKATPEVRHYAYTKQVDMVNKLAGQKPENFIFNFSKGGTQDKDVDFNASKHSKVVPYVLFKDLKVEKGVPLTPEDTATIKQRISHHYSLDPASVITYDELIKMPVDAAKHKFNVIVRPGDGDDAAAREDVLGTYLLIH
;
A
#
# COMPACT_ATOMS: atom_id res chain seq x y z
N MET A 1 -29.84 -3.89 15.68
CA MET A 1 -29.43 -4.63 14.49
C MET A 1 -30.29 -4.09 13.37
N ASP A 2 -29.82 -3.21 12.52
CA ASP A 2 -30.48 -2.70 11.30
C ASP A 2 -30.29 -1.23 10.99
N ASN A 3 -29.14 -0.63 11.36
CA ASN A 3 -28.95 0.78 11.01
C ASN A 3 -28.09 1.02 9.76
N THR A 4 -27.28 0.06 9.36
CA THR A 4 -26.34 0.27 8.24
C THR A 4 -27.02 0.06 6.88
N LEU A 5 -27.93 -0.91 6.81
CA LEU A 5 -28.73 -1.14 5.59
C LEU A 5 -29.74 -0.01 5.36
N ASP A 6 -30.30 0.55 6.43
CA ASP A 6 -31.23 1.66 6.33
C ASP A 6 -30.54 2.97 5.96
N LEU A 7 -29.33 3.22 6.44
CA LEU A 7 -28.49 4.36 6.01
C LEU A 7 -28.07 4.26 4.54
N LEU A 8 -27.80 3.06 4.05
CA LEU A 8 -27.52 2.83 2.62
C LEU A 8 -28.79 3.02 1.77
N LYS A 9 -29.96 2.57 2.26
CA LYS A 9 -31.26 2.79 1.62
C LYS A 9 -31.68 4.26 1.64
N GLU A 10 -31.42 4.99 2.73
CA GLU A 10 -31.68 6.42 2.80
C GLU A 10 -30.73 7.23 1.89
N SER A 11 -29.46 6.84 1.80
CA SER A 11 -28.52 7.42 0.85
C SER A 11 -28.94 7.18 -0.61
N TRP A 12 -29.47 5.99 -0.89
CA TRP A 12 -30.02 5.63 -2.21
C TRP A 12 -31.32 6.39 -2.52
N ALA A 13 -32.21 6.54 -1.54
CA ALA A 13 -33.44 7.30 -1.69
C ALA A 13 -33.20 8.81 -1.91
N MET A 14 -32.16 9.38 -1.29
CA MET A 14 -31.75 10.78 -1.54
C MET A 14 -31.19 11.00 -2.95
N MET A 15 -30.61 9.99 -3.58
CA MET A 15 -30.14 10.09 -4.98
C MET A 15 -31.29 10.05 -6.00
N GLN A 16 -32.47 9.53 -5.63
CA GLN A 16 -33.64 9.48 -6.52
C GLN A 16 -34.53 10.73 -6.48
N PHE A 17 -34.29 11.68 -5.57
CA PHE A 17 -35.16 12.84 -5.37
C PHE A 17 -34.53 14.19 -5.76
N ASN A 18 -33.88 14.29 -6.92
CA ASN A 18 -33.49 15.61 -7.42
C ASN A 18 -33.90 15.80 -8.90
N GLU A 19 -35.16 16.19 -9.11
CA GLU A 19 -35.75 16.49 -10.43
C GLU A 19 -35.22 17.80 -11.06
N SER A 20 -34.05 18.28 -10.69
CA SER A 20 -33.42 19.46 -11.31
C SER A 20 -31.94 19.25 -11.61
N MET A 21 -31.64 18.22 -12.43
CA MET A 21 -30.28 18.08 -12.97
C MET A 21 -30.09 18.87 -14.26
N PRO A 22 -28.92 19.55 -14.44
CA PRO A 22 -28.56 20.23 -15.68
C PRO A 22 -28.43 19.22 -16.85
N PRO A 23 -28.71 19.64 -18.12
CA PRO A 23 -28.79 18.74 -19.28
C PRO A 23 -27.49 17.99 -19.69
N GLY A 24 -26.42 18.03 -18.92
CA GLY A 24 -25.17 17.30 -19.17
C GLY A 24 -24.96 16.08 -18.26
N MET A 25 -25.79 15.90 -17.22
CA MET A 25 -25.66 14.77 -16.29
C MET A 25 -26.53 13.55 -16.63
N ALA A 26 -27.46 13.70 -17.58
CA ALA A 26 -28.35 12.60 -17.99
C ALA A 26 -27.58 11.42 -18.65
N ASN A 27 -26.42 11.67 -19.26
CA ASN A 27 -25.59 10.60 -19.84
C ASN A 27 -24.76 9.84 -18.79
N ALA A 28 -24.53 10.43 -17.62
CA ALA A 28 -23.84 9.75 -16.51
C ALA A 28 -24.77 8.78 -15.73
N VAL A 29 -26.07 8.97 -15.84
CA VAL A 29 -27.07 8.12 -15.16
C VAL A 29 -27.40 6.87 -15.99
N SER A 30 -27.26 6.91 -17.32
CA SER A 30 -27.44 5.72 -18.17
C SER A 30 -26.30 4.70 -18.08
N GLU A 31 -25.13 5.10 -17.54
CA GLU A 31 -24.02 4.18 -17.22
C GLU A 31 -24.16 3.54 -15.83
N LEU A 32 -25.18 3.93 -15.04
CA LEU A 32 -25.50 3.33 -13.75
C LEU A 32 -26.36 2.06 -13.87
N ASP A 33 -26.90 1.77 -15.06
CA ASP A 33 -27.64 0.52 -15.32
C ASP A 33 -26.73 -0.73 -15.41
N ASP A 34 -25.41 -0.54 -15.46
CA ASP A 34 -24.40 -1.60 -15.36
C ASP A 34 -23.87 -1.82 -13.92
N LEU A 35 -24.56 -1.32 -12.90
CA LEU A 35 -24.27 -1.72 -11.54
C LEU A 35 -24.71 -3.19 -11.35
N PRO A 36 -23.87 -4.04 -10.74
CA PRO A 36 -24.22 -5.43 -10.48
C PRO A 36 -25.54 -5.49 -9.74
N THR A 37 -26.44 -6.36 -10.23
CA THR A 37 -27.74 -6.60 -9.58
C THR A 37 -27.52 -7.16 -8.17
N GLU A 38 -28.56 -7.06 -7.31
CA GLU A 38 -28.49 -7.66 -5.96
C GLU A 38 -28.09 -9.14 -5.99
N GLU A 39 -28.37 -9.88 -7.05
CA GLU A 39 -27.95 -11.28 -7.22
C GLU A 39 -26.46 -11.41 -7.56
N GLU A 40 -25.89 -10.49 -8.32
CA GLU A 40 -24.43 -10.44 -8.58
C GLU A 40 -23.64 -9.94 -7.36
N PHE A 41 -24.24 -9.07 -6.54
CA PHE A 41 -23.71 -8.66 -5.25
C PHE A 41 -23.68 -9.80 -4.22
N ASN A 42 -24.67 -10.69 -4.26
CA ASN A 42 -24.75 -11.86 -3.37
C ASN A 42 -23.76 -12.98 -3.74
N GLY A 43 -23.14 -12.92 -4.92
CA GLY A 43 -22.07 -13.85 -5.34
C GLY A 43 -20.67 -13.44 -4.91
N VAL A 44 -20.45 -12.18 -4.57
CA VAL A 44 -19.24 -11.69 -3.91
C VAL A 44 -19.52 -11.81 -2.42
N GLY A 45 -18.93 -12.79 -1.74
CA GLY A 45 -19.15 -13.03 -0.32
C GLY A 45 -19.09 -11.72 0.45
N ILE A 46 -20.26 -11.25 0.90
CA ILE A 46 -20.39 -10.05 1.72
C ILE A 46 -19.52 -10.30 2.95
N SER A 47 -18.48 -9.51 3.11
CA SER A 47 -17.73 -9.50 4.35
C SER A 47 -18.70 -9.02 5.43
N GLU A 48 -19.21 -9.93 6.27
CA GLU A 48 -19.98 -9.56 7.47
C GLU A 48 -19.09 -8.79 8.48
N ALA A 49 -17.83 -8.56 8.16
CA ALA A 49 -16.92 -7.67 8.87
C ALA A 49 -16.88 -6.31 8.16
N GLY A 50 -17.16 -5.26 8.87
CA GLY A 50 -17.09 -3.80 8.63
C GLY A 50 -16.90 -3.17 7.24
N ILE A 51 -16.43 -3.91 6.22
CA ILE A 51 -16.22 -3.42 4.84
C ILE A 51 -16.94 -4.38 3.88
N PRO A 52 -18.15 -4.04 3.38
CA PRO A 52 -19.02 -4.96 2.63
C PRO A 52 -18.40 -5.52 1.34
N ASP A 53 -17.64 -4.72 0.60
CA ASP A 53 -17.05 -5.07 -0.70
C ASP A 53 -15.57 -5.55 -0.60
N ALA A 54 -15.12 -5.90 0.60
CA ALA A 54 -13.76 -6.41 0.79
C ALA A 54 -13.63 -7.85 0.27
N PRO A 55 -12.59 -8.19 -0.53
CA PRO A 55 -12.37 -9.54 -1.06
C PRO A 55 -11.81 -10.46 0.04
N VAL A 56 -12.71 -11.02 0.86
CA VAL A 56 -12.40 -11.84 2.03
C VAL A 56 -12.63 -13.32 1.75
N HIS A 57 -11.81 -14.20 2.33
CA HIS A 57 -12.02 -15.63 2.36
C HIS A 57 -11.56 -16.25 3.69
N ASP A 58 -12.20 -17.35 4.05
CA ASP A 58 -11.88 -18.12 5.25
C ASP A 58 -10.49 -18.74 5.17
N VAL A 59 -9.83 -18.88 6.30
CA VAL A 59 -8.53 -19.51 6.38
C VAL A 59 -8.33 -20.16 7.74
N ASP A 60 -7.75 -21.36 7.73
CA ASP A 60 -7.18 -21.94 8.94
C ASP A 60 -5.80 -21.31 9.18
N PRO A 61 -5.54 -20.71 10.37
CA PRO A 61 -4.22 -20.19 10.71
C PRO A 61 -3.11 -21.22 10.55
N LEU A 62 -3.42 -22.49 10.79
CA LEU A 62 -2.49 -23.59 10.59
C LEU A 62 -2.14 -23.78 9.12
N ASP A 63 -3.09 -23.57 8.20
CA ASP A 63 -2.85 -23.66 6.76
C ASP A 63 -2.05 -22.46 6.26
N ILE A 64 -2.22 -21.28 6.86
CA ILE A 64 -1.34 -20.14 6.58
C ILE A 64 0.09 -20.43 7.01
N ALA A 65 0.27 -21.02 8.16
CA ALA A 65 1.57 -21.47 8.61
C ALA A 65 2.12 -22.57 7.71
N LYS A 66 1.30 -23.57 7.35
CA LYS A 66 1.69 -24.75 6.53
C LYS A 66 1.89 -24.41 5.06
N SER A 67 1.05 -23.61 4.43
CA SER A 67 1.15 -23.30 2.99
C SER A 67 2.49 -22.69 2.59
N LYS A 68 3.23 -22.21 3.57
CA LYS A 68 4.55 -21.59 3.42
C LYS A 68 5.67 -22.40 4.07
N THR A 69 5.31 -23.39 4.87
CA THR A 69 6.20 -24.37 5.51
C THR A 69 6.29 -25.69 4.76
N SER A 70 5.65 -25.86 3.62
CA SER A 70 6.03 -26.95 2.69
C SER A 70 7.50 -26.83 2.25
N ASN A 71 8.15 -25.73 2.61
CA ASN A 71 9.58 -25.58 2.64
C ASN A 71 10.12 -26.18 3.97
N PRO A 72 10.78 -27.35 3.96
CA PRO A 72 11.32 -27.99 5.17
C PRO A 72 12.31 -27.10 5.94
N ASN A 73 12.81 -26.04 5.34
CA ASN A 73 13.71 -25.08 5.98
C ASN A 73 12.98 -24.08 6.91
N ILE A 74 11.66 -23.92 6.84
CA ILE A 74 10.97 -23.08 7.83
C ILE A 74 10.89 -23.78 9.18
N ALA A 75 10.66 -25.10 9.20
CA ALA A 75 10.74 -25.89 10.44
C ALA A 75 12.15 -25.85 11.04
N LYS A 76 13.19 -25.94 10.20
CA LYS A 76 14.60 -25.76 10.61
C LYS A 76 14.89 -24.31 11.06
N GLY A 77 14.33 -23.30 10.39
CA GLY A 77 14.47 -21.90 10.78
C GLY A 77 13.77 -21.56 12.09
N ILE A 78 12.61 -22.17 12.38
CA ILE A 78 11.96 -22.08 13.68
C ILE A 78 12.84 -22.71 14.76
N ALA A 79 13.46 -23.84 14.49
CA ALA A 79 14.42 -24.48 15.39
C ALA A 79 15.70 -23.63 15.55
N GLY A 80 16.24 -23.05 14.48
CA GLY A 80 17.40 -22.16 14.47
C GLY A 80 17.19 -20.86 15.20
N VAL A 81 16.02 -20.22 15.03
CA VAL A 81 15.65 -19.03 15.81
C VAL A 81 15.54 -19.32 17.30
N ARG A 82 15.14 -20.56 17.68
CA ARG A 82 15.15 -20.99 19.07
C ARG A 82 16.57 -21.22 19.62
N SER A 83 17.51 -21.64 18.79
CA SER A 83 18.93 -21.88 19.17
C SER A 83 19.80 -20.62 19.05
N GLY A 84 19.30 -19.56 18.41
CA GLY A 84 20.08 -18.34 18.16
C GLY A 84 21.11 -18.44 17.01
N ASP A 85 21.15 -19.57 16.31
CA ASP A 85 22.27 -19.92 15.42
C ASP A 85 22.01 -19.69 13.90
N GLU A 86 20.79 -19.39 13.47
CA GLU A 86 20.51 -19.24 12.03
C GLU A 86 19.96 -17.87 11.64
N LYS A 87 20.59 -17.24 10.67
CA LYS A 87 20.04 -16.16 9.87
C LYS A 87 18.77 -16.64 9.16
N ALA A 88 17.74 -15.81 9.12
CA ALA A 88 16.45 -16.16 8.55
C ALA A 88 16.54 -17.02 7.27
N PRO A 89 15.92 -18.22 7.26
CA PRO A 89 16.12 -19.22 6.20
C PRO A 89 15.50 -18.86 4.84
N ASP A 90 15.01 -17.66 4.68
CA ASP A 90 14.22 -17.17 3.55
C ASP A 90 15.02 -16.77 2.34
N SER A 91 16.31 -16.69 2.49
CA SER A 91 17.16 -16.22 1.39
C SER A 91 17.59 -17.33 0.45
N ILE A 92 17.38 -18.60 0.79
CA ILE A 92 17.93 -19.72 0.02
C ILE A 92 16.82 -20.68 -0.42
N ASN A 93 16.74 -20.93 -1.73
CA ASN A 93 15.88 -21.95 -2.31
C ASN A 93 16.44 -23.33 -1.94
N PRO A 94 15.68 -24.16 -1.19
CA PRO A 94 16.17 -25.45 -0.71
C PRO A 94 16.43 -26.47 -1.83
N ALA A 95 15.75 -26.32 -2.97
CA ALA A 95 15.93 -27.23 -4.11
C ALA A 95 17.20 -26.92 -4.90
N THR A 96 17.65 -25.67 -4.89
CA THR A 96 18.79 -25.23 -5.72
C THR A 96 19.99 -24.75 -4.90
N GLY A 97 19.85 -24.58 -3.58
CA GLY A 97 20.89 -23.98 -2.70
C GLY A 97 21.23 -22.52 -3.01
N LYS A 98 20.50 -21.86 -3.92
CA LYS A 98 20.71 -20.46 -4.32
C LYS A 98 19.71 -19.55 -3.63
N LYS A 99 20.06 -18.24 -3.54
CA LYS A 99 19.09 -17.24 -3.10
C LYS A 99 17.84 -17.31 -3.97
N TYR A 100 16.67 -17.25 -3.34
CA TYR A 100 15.43 -17.08 -4.08
C TYR A 100 15.51 -15.83 -4.94
N LEU A 101 15.14 -15.95 -6.20
CA LEU A 101 14.77 -14.78 -6.99
C LEU A 101 13.54 -14.11 -6.34
N PRO A 102 13.40 -12.80 -6.47
CA PRO A 102 12.25 -12.09 -5.88
C PRO A 102 10.89 -12.72 -6.19
N ALA A 103 10.72 -13.26 -7.41
CA ALA A 103 9.51 -13.97 -7.85
C ALA A 103 9.28 -15.33 -7.14
N GLU A 104 10.34 -15.95 -6.61
CA GLU A 104 10.31 -17.26 -5.97
C GLU A 104 10.22 -17.16 -4.44
N ARG A 105 10.29 -15.95 -3.88
CA ARG A 105 10.22 -15.77 -2.43
C ARG A 105 8.84 -16.15 -1.92
N PRO A 106 8.75 -17.07 -0.93
CA PRO A 106 7.49 -17.38 -0.29
C PRO A 106 6.89 -16.12 0.33
N GLN A 107 5.63 -15.85 0.05
CA GLN A 107 4.92 -14.77 0.74
C GLN A 107 4.73 -15.16 2.20
N ARG A 108 5.23 -14.35 3.12
CA ARG A 108 5.01 -14.58 4.55
C ARG A 108 3.80 -13.81 5.02
N MET A 109 2.85 -14.53 5.57
CA MET A 109 1.70 -13.95 6.24
C MET A 109 1.92 -13.78 7.75
N ILE A 110 2.82 -14.59 8.32
CA ILE A 110 3.18 -14.53 9.74
C ILE A 110 4.70 -14.49 9.84
N HIS A 111 5.21 -13.52 10.58
CA HIS A 111 6.64 -13.45 10.88
C HIS A 111 7.06 -14.61 11.80
N SER A 112 8.25 -15.20 11.61
CA SER A 112 8.70 -16.38 12.35
C SER A 112 8.74 -16.18 13.86
N SER A 113 9.14 -15.01 14.35
CA SER A 113 9.12 -14.72 15.80
C SER A 113 7.71 -14.59 16.39
N ALA A 114 6.75 -14.05 15.62
CA ALA A 114 5.36 -14.05 16.00
C ALA A 114 4.78 -15.47 16.04
N LEU A 115 5.14 -16.31 15.03
CA LEU A 115 4.73 -17.71 14.99
C LEU A 115 5.23 -18.50 16.21
N LEU A 116 6.47 -18.27 16.65
CA LEU A 116 7.02 -18.92 17.84
C LEU A 116 6.21 -18.65 19.10
N LYS A 117 5.65 -17.46 19.24
CA LYS A 117 4.85 -17.05 20.42
C LYS A 117 3.49 -17.73 20.49
N ILE A 118 2.97 -18.18 19.35
CA ILE A 118 1.62 -18.76 19.23
C ILE A 118 1.64 -20.29 19.05
N LEU A 119 2.82 -20.90 18.99
CA LEU A 119 2.93 -22.36 18.96
C LEU A 119 2.60 -22.95 20.32
N THR A 120 2.03 -24.17 20.30
CA THR A 120 1.91 -25.00 21.49
C THR A 120 3.28 -25.30 22.12
N PRO A 121 3.37 -25.67 23.39
CA PRO A 121 4.67 -25.93 24.04
C PRO A 121 5.54 -26.96 23.32
N ASP A 122 4.93 -27.92 22.63
CA ASP A 122 5.62 -28.92 21.82
C ASP A 122 6.04 -28.41 20.43
N GLY A 123 5.61 -27.18 20.07
CA GLY A 123 5.94 -26.55 18.81
C GLY A 123 5.25 -27.14 17.58
N THR A 124 4.24 -28.00 17.75
CA THR A 124 3.59 -28.75 16.66
C THR A 124 2.34 -28.09 16.13
N GLN A 125 1.66 -27.28 16.95
CA GLN A 125 0.39 -26.66 16.60
C GLN A 125 0.39 -25.18 16.94
N ILE A 126 -0.49 -24.42 16.28
CA ILE A 126 -0.79 -23.03 16.66
C ILE A 126 -1.85 -23.07 17.76
N ASP A 127 -1.61 -22.32 18.84
CA ASP A 127 -2.60 -22.02 19.86
C ASP A 127 -3.52 -20.90 19.33
N PRO A 128 -4.79 -21.16 18.94
CA PRO A 128 -5.66 -20.19 18.30
C PRO A 128 -5.94 -18.98 19.22
N GLU A 129 -6.06 -19.22 20.53
CA GLU A 129 -6.35 -18.14 21.49
C GLU A 129 -5.16 -17.19 21.68
N LYS A 130 -3.94 -17.72 21.71
CA LYS A 130 -2.75 -16.87 21.73
C LYS A 130 -2.61 -16.10 20.42
N PHE A 131 -2.92 -16.73 19.30
CA PHE A 131 -2.87 -16.09 18.00
C PHE A 131 -3.88 -14.97 17.88
N LYS A 132 -5.15 -15.23 18.23
CA LYS A 132 -6.20 -14.24 18.31
C LYS A 132 -5.75 -13.05 19.17
N LYS A 133 -5.32 -13.31 20.42
CA LYS A 133 -4.82 -12.24 21.34
C LYS A 133 -3.67 -11.44 20.73
N LEU A 134 -2.79 -12.08 19.96
CA LEU A 134 -1.66 -11.38 19.34
C LEU A 134 -2.10 -10.35 18.30
N ILE A 135 -3.09 -10.68 17.46
CA ILE A 135 -3.46 -9.83 16.31
C ILE A 135 -4.63 -8.89 16.58
N THR A 136 -5.49 -9.17 17.57
CA THR A 136 -6.69 -8.35 17.86
C THR A 136 -6.41 -7.12 18.75
N VAL A 137 -5.18 -6.93 19.19
CA VAL A 137 -4.81 -5.72 19.93
C VAL A 137 -4.99 -4.49 19.03
N ARG A 138 -5.88 -3.58 19.43
CA ARG A 138 -6.08 -2.31 18.73
C ARG A 138 -4.77 -1.52 18.66
N PRO A 139 -4.33 -1.04 17.49
CA PRO A 139 -3.12 -0.25 17.38
C PRO A 139 -3.30 1.10 18.08
N THR A 140 -2.30 1.50 18.86
CA THR A 140 -2.27 2.82 19.53
C THR A 140 -2.06 3.96 18.53
N LYS A 141 -1.47 3.65 17.38
CA LYS A 141 -1.27 4.57 16.24
C LYS A 141 -1.48 3.82 14.94
N ILE A 142 -2.18 4.46 14.02
CA ILE A 142 -2.42 3.98 12.65
C ILE A 142 -1.40 4.59 11.69
N ILE A 143 -1.08 5.88 11.85
CA ILE A 143 -0.07 6.55 11.02
C ILE A 143 1.27 6.63 11.75
N ALA A 144 2.34 6.46 10.98
CA ALA A 144 3.70 6.49 11.47
C ALA A 144 4.65 7.24 10.52
N GLN A 145 5.89 7.42 10.96
CA GLN A 145 7.00 7.84 10.12
C GLN A 145 8.02 6.71 10.09
N ASN A 146 8.33 6.19 8.92
CA ASN A 146 9.50 5.34 8.73
C ASN A 146 10.74 6.18 8.39
N SER A 147 11.92 5.55 8.36
CA SER A 147 13.19 6.26 8.10
C SER A 147 13.23 6.94 6.72
N LYS A 148 12.57 6.38 5.72
CA LYS A 148 12.48 6.94 4.37
C LYS A 148 11.60 8.21 4.38
N LEU A 149 10.45 8.15 5.05
CA LEU A 149 9.55 9.30 5.18
C LEU A 149 10.14 10.40 6.08
N ALA A 150 10.91 10.04 7.10
CA ALA A 150 11.58 11.02 7.94
C ALA A 150 12.64 11.83 7.17
N SER A 151 13.24 11.27 6.12
CA SER A 151 14.17 11.98 5.22
C SER A 151 13.47 12.75 4.10
N SER A 152 12.16 12.47 3.85
CA SER A 152 11.34 13.21 2.89
C SER A 152 11.03 14.62 3.41
N GLY A 153 10.85 15.57 2.51
CA GLY A 153 10.51 16.95 2.88
C GLY A 153 11.63 17.72 3.56
N SER A 154 12.87 17.22 3.56
CA SER A 154 14.00 17.93 4.15
C SER A 154 14.32 19.27 3.47
N GLY A 155 13.94 19.43 2.21
CA GLY A 155 14.02 20.68 1.44
C GLY A 155 12.71 21.46 1.36
N ALA A 156 11.59 20.89 1.79
CA ALA A 156 10.28 21.52 1.85
C ALA A 156 9.81 21.55 3.31
N ASN A 157 9.05 22.57 3.71
CA ASN A 157 8.48 22.66 5.06
C ASN A 157 7.34 21.63 5.26
N GLU A 158 7.64 20.36 5.06
CA GLU A 158 6.68 19.26 5.09
C GLU A 158 7.09 18.15 6.08
N VAL A 159 6.10 17.43 6.59
CA VAL A 159 6.26 16.25 7.43
C VAL A 159 5.43 15.13 6.83
N PHE A 160 6.07 14.02 6.52
CA PHE A 160 5.45 12.85 5.89
C PHE A 160 5.06 11.81 6.94
N TYR A 161 3.88 11.26 6.78
CA TYR A 161 3.37 10.11 7.52
C TYR A 161 2.89 9.03 6.55
N ASP A 162 2.83 7.81 7.00
CA ASP A 162 2.28 6.69 6.25
C ASP A 162 1.30 5.85 7.08
N LEU A 163 0.44 5.17 6.36
CA LEU A 163 -0.40 4.06 6.80
C LEU A 163 0.13 2.79 6.15
N THR A 164 0.25 1.70 6.90
CA THR A 164 0.74 0.42 6.40
C THR A 164 -0.29 -0.67 6.57
N LEU A 165 -0.59 -1.41 5.48
CA LEU A 165 -1.32 -2.67 5.48
C LEU A 165 -0.39 -3.82 5.13
N PRO A 166 -0.75 -5.08 5.44
CA PRO A 166 0.00 -6.23 4.94
C PRO A 166 0.07 -6.24 3.41
N ALA A 167 1.23 -6.60 2.85
CA ALA A 167 1.34 -6.77 1.40
C ALA A 167 0.61 -8.04 0.94
N TYR A 168 -0.08 -7.97 -0.20
CA TYR A 168 -0.86 -9.00 -0.86
C TYR A 168 -2.11 -9.45 -0.12
N GLN A 169 -1.96 -9.91 1.11
CA GLN A 169 -3.03 -10.46 1.93
C GLN A 169 -2.84 -10.08 3.38
N GLY A 170 -3.91 -9.63 4.01
CA GLY A 170 -3.98 -9.32 5.43
C GLY A 170 -4.79 -10.37 6.17
N LEU A 171 -4.19 -10.94 7.22
CA LEU A 171 -4.86 -11.86 8.10
C LEU A 171 -5.56 -11.08 9.21
N PHE A 172 -6.81 -11.44 9.50
CA PHE A 172 -7.56 -10.88 10.63
C PHE A 172 -8.44 -11.95 11.28
N TYR A 173 -8.86 -11.71 12.51
CA TYR A 173 -9.88 -12.51 13.18
C TYR A 173 -11.21 -11.79 13.06
N ASN A 174 -12.15 -12.37 12.36
CA ASN A 174 -13.50 -11.83 12.24
C ASN A 174 -14.26 -12.09 13.55
N GLU A 175 -14.50 -11.04 14.33
CA GLU A 175 -15.13 -11.15 15.65
C GLU A 175 -16.59 -11.55 15.57
N GLN A 176 -17.33 -11.17 14.51
CA GLN A 176 -18.73 -11.52 14.30
C GLN A 176 -18.89 -13.00 13.96
N LEU A 177 -17.99 -13.53 13.12
CA LEU A 177 -18.04 -14.92 12.69
C LEU A 177 -17.25 -15.87 13.60
N GLY A 178 -16.44 -15.33 14.52
CA GLY A 178 -15.62 -16.12 15.43
C GLY A 178 -14.52 -16.93 14.73
N LYS A 179 -14.02 -16.48 13.57
CA LYS A 179 -13.04 -17.23 12.75
C LYS A 179 -11.97 -16.34 12.14
N PHE A 180 -10.85 -16.97 11.75
CA PHE A 180 -9.79 -16.29 11.02
C PHE A 180 -10.14 -16.17 9.54
N GLN A 181 -9.88 -15.00 8.99
CA GLN A 181 -10.10 -14.70 7.57
C GLN A 181 -8.90 -13.93 6.98
N VAL A 182 -8.84 -13.92 5.67
CA VAL A 182 -7.83 -13.18 4.91
C VAL A 182 -8.52 -12.24 3.95
N VAL A 183 -8.09 -10.99 3.94
CA VAL A 183 -8.48 -10.00 2.94
C VAL A 183 -7.33 -9.79 1.94
N LYS A 184 -7.65 -9.73 0.63
CA LYS A 184 -6.68 -9.41 -0.41
C LYS A 184 -6.37 -7.91 -0.40
N THR A 185 -5.31 -7.52 0.29
CA THR A 185 -4.88 -6.11 0.42
C THR A 185 -4.21 -5.54 -0.83
N CYS A 186 -3.86 -6.37 -1.82
CA CYS A 186 -3.35 -5.94 -3.11
C CYS A 186 -4.04 -6.74 -4.23
N PRO A 187 -5.36 -6.53 -4.50
CA PRO A 187 -6.11 -7.39 -5.43
C PRO A 187 -5.55 -7.36 -6.85
N SER A 188 -5.07 -6.21 -7.33
CA SER A 188 -4.51 -6.05 -8.69
C SER A 188 -3.00 -6.30 -8.78
N ALA A 189 -2.35 -6.86 -7.75
CA ALA A 189 -0.92 -7.17 -7.82
C ALA A 189 -0.63 -8.31 -8.79
N ASN A 190 0.39 -8.12 -9.66
CA ASN A 190 0.83 -9.12 -10.64
C ASN A 190 2.37 -9.18 -10.68
N ALA A 191 3.01 -8.65 -11.71
CA ALA A 191 4.48 -8.64 -11.87
C ALA A 191 5.21 -7.97 -10.69
N CYS A 192 4.58 -7.00 -10.03
CA CYS A 192 5.14 -6.35 -8.85
C CYS A 192 5.42 -7.31 -7.68
N LYS A 193 4.78 -8.49 -7.65
CA LYS A 193 5.05 -9.53 -6.64
C LYS A 193 6.51 -9.98 -6.66
N ALA A 194 7.15 -9.94 -7.82
CA ALA A 194 8.52 -10.37 -8.00
C ALA A 194 9.55 -9.47 -7.30
N TYR A 195 9.22 -8.18 -7.11
CA TYR A 195 10.11 -7.17 -6.55
C TYR A 195 9.49 -6.37 -5.40
N CYS A 196 8.45 -6.88 -4.77
CA CYS A 196 7.81 -6.19 -3.67
C CYS A 196 8.76 -6.07 -2.46
N TYR A 197 9.11 -4.86 -2.11
CA TYR A 197 9.99 -4.58 -0.99
C TYR A 197 9.41 -5.01 0.37
N ALA A 198 8.08 -5.03 0.49
CA ALA A 198 7.39 -5.50 1.71
C ALA A 198 7.50 -7.02 1.93
N THR A 199 8.10 -7.77 1.00
CA THR A 199 8.45 -9.17 1.17
C THR A 199 9.94 -9.38 1.49
N SER A 200 10.65 -8.31 1.82
CA SER A 200 12.10 -8.33 2.10
C SER A 200 12.47 -7.36 3.22
N GLY A 201 13.73 -7.36 3.62
CA GLY A 201 14.27 -6.40 4.59
C GLY A 201 13.53 -6.40 5.92
N GLY A 202 13.31 -5.22 6.49
CA GLY A 202 12.69 -5.03 7.80
C GLY A 202 11.28 -5.60 7.95
N TYR A 203 10.53 -5.71 6.84
CA TYR A 203 9.18 -6.30 6.85
C TYR A 203 9.17 -7.80 7.17
N VAL A 204 10.26 -8.51 6.89
CA VAL A 204 10.38 -9.96 7.12
C VAL A 204 11.42 -10.30 8.19
N GLN A 205 12.26 -9.34 8.57
CA GLN A 205 13.29 -9.54 9.60
C GLN A 205 12.77 -9.26 11.01
N TYR A 206 11.84 -8.29 11.13
CA TYR A 206 11.34 -7.84 12.41
C TYR A 206 9.85 -8.16 12.58
N GLU A 207 9.48 -8.57 13.78
CA GLU A 207 8.08 -8.83 14.16
C GLU A 207 7.24 -7.55 14.16
N GLY A 208 7.81 -6.42 14.58
CA GLY A 208 7.10 -5.15 14.78
C GLY A 208 6.34 -4.67 13.54
N PRO A 209 6.98 -4.50 12.37
CA PRO A 209 6.30 -4.06 11.16
C PRO A 209 5.18 -5.00 10.71
N TRP A 210 5.43 -6.32 10.75
CA TRP A 210 4.41 -7.30 10.43
C TRP A 210 3.21 -7.22 11.37
N LEU A 211 3.47 -7.18 12.68
CA LEU A 211 2.41 -7.17 13.70
C LEU A 211 1.61 -5.87 13.66
N SER A 212 2.27 -4.73 13.44
CA SER A 212 1.61 -3.44 13.26
C SER A 212 0.64 -3.47 12.06
N ALA A 213 1.10 -3.89 10.90
CA ALA A 213 0.27 -3.99 9.70
C ALA A 213 -0.91 -4.97 9.88
N THR A 214 -0.66 -6.13 10.53
CA THR A 214 -1.69 -7.12 10.83
C THR A 214 -2.75 -6.59 11.79
N ARG A 215 -2.35 -5.88 12.84
CA ARG A 215 -3.28 -5.24 13.79
C ARG A 215 -4.07 -4.11 13.12
N THR A 216 -3.45 -3.35 12.23
CA THR A 216 -4.11 -2.29 11.48
C THR A 216 -5.22 -2.87 10.60
N VAL A 217 -4.97 -3.94 9.85
CA VAL A 217 -6.01 -4.57 9.03
C VAL A 217 -7.07 -5.24 9.90
N ASN A 218 -6.69 -5.89 11.01
CA ASN A 218 -7.67 -6.48 11.93
C ASN A 218 -8.62 -5.42 12.51
N PHE A 219 -8.10 -4.26 12.90
CA PHE A 219 -8.91 -3.16 13.41
C PHE A 219 -9.83 -2.59 12.30
N LEU A 220 -9.29 -2.33 11.11
CA LEU A 220 -10.05 -1.84 9.96
C LEU A 220 -11.21 -2.78 9.59
N MET A 221 -10.98 -4.09 9.62
CA MET A 221 -11.98 -5.09 9.22
C MET A 221 -13.07 -5.32 10.28
N ASN A 222 -12.79 -5.13 11.57
CA ASN A 222 -13.76 -5.37 12.64
C ASN A 222 -14.47 -4.11 13.16
N ASP A 223 -13.83 -2.94 13.05
CA ASP A 223 -14.38 -1.67 13.55
C ASP A 223 -14.02 -0.54 12.57
N TYR A 224 -14.68 -0.54 11.43
CA TYR A 224 -14.48 0.42 10.34
C TYR A 224 -14.66 1.88 10.77
N GLU A 225 -15.74 2.18 11.50
CA GLU A 225 -16.02 3.54 11.98
C GLU A 225 -15.03 3.99 13.06
N GLY A 226 -14.68 3.10 13.98
CA GLY A 226 -13.64 3.37 14.98
C GLY A 226 -12.28 3.58 14.33
N PHE A 227 -11.95 2.82 13.27
CA PHE A 227 -10.73 3.01 12.50
C PHE A 227 -10.71 4.39 11.81
N LYS A 228 -11.79 4.74 11.09
CA LYS A 228 -11.95 6.05 10.43
C LYS A 228 -11.81 7.20 11.43
N ALA A 229 -12.47 7.10 12.56
CA ALA A 229 -12.42 8.13 13.62
C ALA A 229 -11.02 8.27 14.22
N GLN A 230 -10.34 7.17 14.54
CA GLN A 230 -8.97 7.20 15.07
C GLN A 230 -8.01 7.80 14.06
N LEU A 231 -8.05 7.34 12.80
CA LEU A 231 -7.19 7.83 11.73
C LEU A 231 -7.36 9.34 11.52
N LEU A 232 -8.60 9.83 11.47
CA LEU A 232 -8.88 11.26 11.34
C LEU A 232 -8.32 12.07 12.52
N ASN A 233 -8.47 11.56 13.75
CA ASN A 233 -7.95 12.23 14.94
C ASN A 233 -6.42 12.26 14.96
N GLU A 234 -5.76 11.18 14.53
CA GLU A 234 -4.29 11.14 14.42
C GLU A 234 -3.77 12.12 13.38
N ILE A 235 -4.43 12.23 12.21
CA ILE A 235 -4.07 13.20 11.16
C ILE A 235 -4.23 14.63 11.70
N LYS A 236 -5.35 14.96 12.34
CA LYS A 236 -5.56 16.29 12.96
C LYS A 236 -4.50 16.61 14.02
N GLY A 237 -4.14 15.61 14.83
CA GLY A 237 -3.05 15.74 15.80
C GLY A 237 -1.69 16.01 15.15
N ALA A 238 -1.40 15.31 14.04
CA ALA A 238 -0.19 15.52 13.24
C ALA A 238 -0.16 16.92 12.61
N VAL A 239 -1.29 17.40 12.08
CA VAL A 239 -1.43 18.77 11.55
C VAL A 239 -1.14 19.81 12.62
N ALA A 240 -1.76 19.69 13.80
CA ALA A 240 -1.53 20.62 14.91
C ALA A 240 -0.05 20.62 15.38
N ALA A 241 0.59 19.44 15.38
CA ALA A 241 2.00 19.34 15.76
C ALA A 241 2.95 19.91 14.68
N ALA A 242 2.62 19.71 13.39
CA ALA A 242 3.39 20.25 12.28
C ALA A 242 3.26 21.78 12.18
N ALA A 243 2.06 22.32 12.36
CA ALA A 243 1.78 23.75 12.33
C ALA A 243 2.61 24.54 13.35
N LYS A 244 2.84 23.99 14.57
CA LYS A 244 3.72 24.58 15.59
C LYS A 244 5.17 24.75 15.10
N LYS A 245 5.57 24.00 14.06
CA LYS A 245 6.91 24.02 13.45
C LYS A 245 6.92 24.72 12.08
N GLY A 246 5.81 25.37 11.68
CA GLY A 246 5.66 25.98 10.36
C GLY A 246 5.66 24.96 9.22
N LYS A 247 5.30 23.68 9.49
CA LYS A 247 5.32 22.60 8.52
C LYS A 247 3.91 22.17 8.11
N LYS A 248 3.78 21.62 6.90
CA LYS A 248 2.56 20.99 6.37
C LYS A 248 2.65 19.47 6.49
N VAL A 249 1.51 18.81 6.63
CA VAL A 249 1.45 17.35 6.67
C VAL A 249 1.19 16.79 5.28
N VAL A 250 1.91 15.72 4.96
CA VAL A 250 1.70 14.88 3.78
C VAL A 250 1.44 13.45 4.26
N LEU A 251 0.35 12.86 3.83
CA LEU A 251 -0.03 11.49 4.18
C LEU A 251 0.09 10.56 2.98
N ARG A 252 0.93 9.53 3.09
CA ARG A 252 0.99 8.40 2.18
C ARG A 252 -0.02 7.34 2.59
N TRP A 253 -0.92 7.01 1.67
CA TRP A 253 -1.76 5.84 1.82
C TRP A 253 -0.98 4.61 1.34
N HIS A 254 -0.85 3.65 2.23
CA HIS A 254 -0.19 2.36 2.01
C HIS A 254 1.33 2.46 1.71
N ASP A 255 2.13 2.35 2.75
CA ASP A 255 3.54 2.02 2.56
C ASP A 255 3.63 0.59 1.98
N ALA A 256 2.85 -0.36 2.50
CA ALA A 256 2.58 -1.67 1.90
C ALA A 256 1.06 -1.92 1.88
N GLY A 257 0.59 -2.77 0.96
CA GLY A 257 -0.83 -2.93 0.66
C GLY A 257 -1.30 -1.97 -0.45
N ASP A 258 -2.60 -1.94 -0.72
CA ASP A 258 -3.26 -1.09 -1.71
C ASP A 258 -4.73 -0.89 -1.29
N PHE A 259 -5.47 -0.08 -2.01
CA PHE A 259 -6.92 -0.05 -1.88
C PHE A 259 -7.51 -1.39 -2.34
N PHE A 260 -8.25 -2.05 -1.48
CA PHE A 260 -8.78 -3.38 -1.76
C PHE A 260 -10.29 -3.40 -1.95
N SER A 261 -10.98 -2.27 -1.69
CA SER A 261 -12.41 -2.11 -1.90
C SER A 261 -12.78 -0.65 -2.19
N GLN A 262 -13.92 -0.43 -2.83
CA GLN A 262 -14.45 0.92 -3.09
C GLN A 262 -14.82 1.63 -1.79
N THR A 263 -15.47 0.92 -0.86
CA THR A 263 -15.82 1.46 0.46
C THR A 263 -14.59 1.98 1.20
N TYR A 264 -13.49 1.23 1.16
CA TYR A 264 -12.25 1.66 1.78
C TYR A 264 -11.62 2.88 1.08
N MET A 265 -11.66 2.94 -0.25
CA MET A 265 -11.18 4.12 -1.00
C MET A 265 -12.04 5.35 -0.72
N LEU A 266 -13.36 5.19 -0.64
CA LEU A 266 -14.28 6.29 -0.28
C LEU A 266 -14.02 6.80 1.15
N MET A 267 -13.72 5.94 2.11
CA MET A 267 -13.27 6.38 3.45
C MET A 267 -12.02 7.27 3.36
N ALA A 268 -11.05 6.89 2.51
CA ALA A 268 -9.86 7.72 2.31
C ALA A 268 -10.20 9.10 1.71
N PHE A 269 -11.14 9.15 0.80
CA PHE A 269 -11.63 10.41 0.24
C PHE A 269 -12.35 11.27 1.28
N ASP A 270 -13.19 10.67 2.12
CA ASP A 270 -13.87 11.38 3.21
C ASP A 270 -12.86 11.97 4.20
N ILE A 271 -11.83 11.23 4.57
CA ILE A 271 -10.75 11.71 5.43
C ILE A 271 -10.02 12.87 4.75
N ALA A 272 -9.70 12.77 3.46
CA ALA A 272 -9.04 13.83 2.72
C ALA A 272 -9.90 15.10 2.62
N LYS A 273 -11.21 14.96 2.38
CA LYS A 273 -12.15 16.08 2.42
C LYS A 273 -12.21 16.75 3.81
N ALA A 274 -12.11 15.95 4.89
CA ALA A 274 -12.12 16.44 6.26
C ALA A 274 -10.79 17.04 6.74
N THR A 275 -9.72 16.95 5.92
CA THR A 275 -8.38 17.46 6.18
C THR A 275 -7.80 18.17 4.95
N PRO A 276 -8.43 19.25 4.47
CA PRO A 276 -8.07 19.91 3.20
C PRO A 276 -6.65 20.50 3.21
N GLU A 277 -6.08 20.78 4.37
CA GLU A 277 -4.72 21.27 4.57
C GLU A 277 -3.65 20.17 4.44
N VAL A 278 -4.06 18.90 4.41
CA VAL A 278 -3.17 17.74 4.25
C VAL A 278 -3.13 17.34 2.79
N ARG A 279 -1.93 17.12 2.25
CA ARG A 279 -1.77 16.47 0.95
C ARG A 279 -1.78 14.97 1.15
N HIS A 280 -2.74 14.27 0.51
CA HIS A 280 -2.84 12.83 0.50
C HIS A 280 -2.29 12.27 -0.81
N TYR A 281 -1.53 11.19 -0.75
CA TYR A 281 -1.12 10.48 -1.95
C TYR A 281 -1.07 8.97 -1.73
N ALA A 282 -1.20 8.23 -2.83
CA ALA A 282 -1.11 6.78 -2.83
C ALA A 282 -0.41 6.27 -4.09
N TYR A 283 0.34 5.20 -3.93
CA TYR A 283 0.68 4.32 -5.04
C TYR A 283 -0.41 3.27 -5.16
N THR A 284 -0.97 3.09 -6.34
CA THR A 284 -2.05 2.13 -6.54
C THR A 284 -1.94 1.39 -7.87
N LYS A 285 -2.51 0.18 -7.90
CA LYS A 285 -2.72 -0.64 -9.10
C LYS A 285 -4.22 -0.82 -9.38
N GLN A 286 -5.07 -0.15 -8.62
CA GLN A 286 -6.53 -0.22 -8.72
C GLN A 286 -7.04 0.81 -9.74
N VAL A 287 -6.71 0.63 -11.01
CA VAL A 287 -7.03 1.58 -12.09
C VAL A 287 -8.53 1.75 -12.26
N ASP A 288 -9.26 0.63 -12.36
CA ASP A 288 -10.71 0.62 -12.54
C ASP A 288 -11.42 1.33 -11.39
N MET A 289 -10.98 1.06 -10.14
CA MET A 289 -11.56 1.69 -8.96
C MET A 289 -11.31 3.20 -8.94
N VAL A 290 -10.08 3.64 -9.26
CA VAL A 290 -9.75 5.06 -9.35
C VAL A 290 -10.58 5.74 -10.43
N ASN A 291 -10.72 5.12 -11.61
CA ASN A 291 -11.49 5.67 -12.71
C ASN A 291 -12.99 5.76 -12.35
N LYS A 292 -13.55 4.70 -11.77
CA LYS A 292 -14.95 4.66 -11.32
C LYS A 292 -15.26 5.75 -10.28
N LEU A 293 -14.32 6.04 -9.40
CA LEU A 293 -14.49 7.01 -8.32
C LEU A 293 -13.88 8.40 -8.63
N ALA A 294 -13.45 8.65 -9.88
CA ALA A 294 -12.75 9.87 -10.26
C ALA A 294 -13.53 11.16 -9.92
N GLY A 295 -14.87 11.15 -10.12
CA GLY A 295 -15.74 12.29 -9.82
C GLY A 295 -15.90 12.60 -8.31
N GLN A 296 -15.50 11.67 -7.44
CA GLN A 296 -15.57 11.83 -5.99
C GLN A 296 -14.21 12.14 -5.35
N LYS A 297 -13.12 12.05 -6.14
CA LYS A 297 -11.74 12.25 -5.69
C LYS A 297 -11.53 13.69 -5.21
N PRO A 298 -11.08 13.92 -3.97
CA PRO A 298 -10.72 15.25 -3.48
C PRO A 298 -9.51 15.85 -4.23
N GLU A 299 -9.46 17.17 -4.33
CA GLU A 299 -8.33 17.87 -5.00
C GLU A 299 -6.99 17.60 -4.30
N ASN A 300 -6.99 17.51 -2.97
CA ASN A 300 -5.81 17.24 -2.16
C ASN A 300 -5.40 15.75 -2.14
N PHE A 301 -5.96 14.89 -3.02
CA PHE A 301 -5.62 13.47 -3.13
C PHE A 301 -4.94 13.17 -4.48
N ILE A 302 -3.72 12.63 -4.43
CA ILE A 302 -2.89 12.32 -5.60
C ILE A 302 -2.73 10.81 -5.73
N PHE A 303 -3.09 10.25 -6.89
CA PHE A 303 -2.79 8.87 -7.25
C PHE A 303 -1.53 8.78 -8.13
N ASN A 304 -0.66 7.82 -7.80
CA ASN A 304 0.44 7.38 -8.64
C ASN A 304 0.15 5.96 -9.10
N PHE A 305 -0.13 5.76 -10.39
CA PHE A 305 -0.32 4.42 -10.93
C PHE A 305 1.01 3.65 -10.93
N SER A 306 1.08 2.62 -10.11
CA SER A 306 2.30 1.82 -9.95
C SER A 306 2.31 0.65 -10.93
N LYS A 307 3.23 0.65 -11.88
CA LYS A 307 3.36 -0.41 -12.90
C LYS A 307 3.65 -1.77 -12.26
N GLY A 308 3.14 -2.84 -12.88
CA GLY A 308 3.28 -4.23 -12.44
C GLY A 308 1.99 -4.83 -11.88
N GLY A 309 0.84 -4.21 -12.16
CA GLY A 309 -0.50 -4.69 -11.86
C GLY A 309 -1.15 -5.48 -13.00
N THR A 310 -2.33 -6.05 -12.71
CA THR A 310 -3.17 -6.72 -13.72
C THR A 310 -3.85 -5.74 -14.67
N GLN A 311 -3.97 -4.48 -14.26
CA GLN A 311 -4.67 -3.39 -14.96
C GLN A 311 -3.71 -2.41 -15.65
N ASP A 312 -2.45 -2.77 -15.84
CA ASP A 312 -1.43 -1.90 -16.48
C ASP A 312 -1.82 -1.44 -17.89
N LYS A 313 -2.57 -2.27 -18.63
CA LYS A 313 -3.06 -1.96 -19.99
C LYS A 313 -4.09 -0.83 -20.02
N ASP A 314 -4.74 -0.55 -18.90
CA ASP A 314 -5.79 0.44 -18.75
C ASP A 314 -5.24 1.81 -18.30
N VAL A 315 -3.92 1.95 -18.24
CA VAL A 315 -3.21 3.20 -17.88
C VAL A 315 -2.37 3.71 -19.04
N ASP A 316 -2.60 4.95 -19.44
CA ASP A 316 -1.62 5.67 -20.24
C ASP A 316 -0.51 6.21 -19.32
N PHE A 317 0.56 5.45 -19.22
CA PHE A 317 1.73 5.82 -18.39
C PHE A 317 2.53 7.03 -18.93
N ASN A 318 2.21 7.55 -20.09
CA ASN A 318 2.84 8.76 -20.61
C ASN A 318 2.05 10.03 -20.22
N ALA A 319 0.74 9.89 -20.02
CA ALA A 319 -0.14 11.00 -19.63
C ALA A 319 -0.49 11.00 -18.14
N SER A 320 -0.53 9.81 -17.50
CA SER A 320 -0.94 9.65 -16.10
C SER A 320 0.24 9.71 -15.14
N LYS A 321 0.02 10.27 -13.96
CA LYS A 321 1.02 10.22 -12.87
C LYS A 321 1.29 8.77 -12.46
N HIS A 322 2.57 8.39 -12.47
CA HIS A 322 2.92 6.98 -12.33
C HIS A 322 4.26 6.73 -11.63
N SER A 323 4.47 5.44 -11.31
CA SER A 323 5.74 4.92 -10.81
C SER A 323 6.12 3.62 -11.50
N LYS A 324 7.38 3.50 -11.89
CA LYS A 324 7.95 2.31 -12.55
C LYS A 324 9.23 1.88 -11.84
N VAL A 325 9.40 0.57 -11.67
CA VAL A 325 10.71 0.01 -11.31
C VAL A 325 11.55 -0.10 -12.57
N VAL A 326 12.74 0.46 -12.52
CA VAL A 326 13.69 0.46 -13.64
C VAL A 326 14.33 -0.92 -13.75
N PRO A 327 14.37 -1.53 -14.95
CA PRO A 327 15.07 -2.80 -15.16
C PRO A 327 16.54 -2.69 -14.77
N TYR A 328 17.03 -3.63 -13.96
CA TYR A 328 18.42 -3.64 -13.46
C TYR A 328 19.48 -3.54 -14.56
N VAL A 329 19.18 -4.08 -15.74
CA VAL A 329 20.07 -4.02 -16.91
C VAL A 329 20.43 -2.59 -17.32
N LEU A 330 19.57 -1.61 -17.01
CA LEU A 330 19.82 -0.19 -17.35
C LEU A 330 20.81 0.50 -16.41
N PHE A 331 21.12 -0.08 -15.25
CA PHE A 331 21.98 0.55 -14.26
C PHE A 331 22.95 -0.41 -13.53
N LYS A 332 23.04 -1.66 -13.99
CA LYS A 332 23.87 -2.72 -13.37
C LYS A 332 25.37 -2.42 -13.32
N ASP A 333 25.85 -1.57 -14.20
CA ASP A 333 27.24 -1.12 -14.34
C ASP A 333 27.49 0.24 -13.67
N LEU A 334 26.44 0.87 -13.13
CA LEU A 334 26.53 2.11 -12.38
C LEU A 334 26.64 1.82 -10.88
N LYS A 335 27.38 2.67 -10.17
CA LYS A 335 27.52 2.57 -8.72
C LYS A 335 26.32 3.19 -8.01
N VAL A 336 25.22 2.42 -7.92
CA VAL A 336 24.00 2.85 -7.23
C VAL A 336 23.98 2.27 -5.82
N GLU A 337 24.27 3.11 -4.83
CA GLU A 337 24.29 2.72 -3.42
C GLU A 337 23.30 3.55 -2.61
N LYS A 338 22.75 2.96 -1.53
CA LYS A 338 21.80 3.64 -0.65
C LYS A 338 22.41 4.89 -0.01
N GLY A 339 21.79 6.05 -0.25
CA GLY A 339 22.22 7.33 0.33
C GLY A 339 23.47 7.93 -0.30
N VAL A 340 24.02 7.34 -1.37
CA VAL A 340 25.17 7.87 -2.10
C VAL A 340 24.70 8.53 -3.40
N PRO A 341 25.00 9.82 -3.63
CA PRO A 341 24.70 10.47 -4.89
C PRO A 341 25.41 9.79 -6.07
N LEU A 342 24.75 9.77 -7.23
CA LEU A 342 25.40 9.36 -8.48
C LEU A 342 26.50 10.39 -8.83
N THR A 343 27.57 9.91 -9.43
CA THR A 343 28.55 10.83 -10.04
C THR A 343 27.91 11.62 -11.19
N PRO A 344 28.45 12.76 -11.59
CA PRO A 344 27.94 13.50 -12.76
C PRO A 344 27.89 12.66 -14.04
N GLU A 345 28.87 11.77 -14.24
CA GLU A 345 28.94 10.86 -15.38
C GLU A 345 27.85 9.78 -15.32
N ASP A 346 27.70 9.11 -14.15
CA ASP A 346 26.64 8.12 -13.93
C ASP A 346 25.25 8.77 -14.04
N THR A 347 25.12 10.01 -13.56
CA THR A 347 23.87 10.79 -13.68
C THR A 347 23.51 11.03 -15.14
N ALA A 348 24.45 11.47 -15.96
CA ALA A 348 24.23 11.68 -17.40
C ALA A 348 23.87 10.35 -18.09
N THR A 349 24.62 9.30 -17.79
CA THR A 349 24.42 7.96 -18.35
C THR A 349 23.03 7.39 -18.02
N ILE A 350 22.62 7.42 -16.75
CA ILE A 350 21.31 6.84 -16.36
C ILE A 350 20.15 7.67 -16.90
N LYS A 351 20.25 9.01 -16.94
CA LYS A 351 19.26 9.87 -17.55
C LYS A 351 19.09 9.54 -19.04
N GLN A 352 20.17 9.40 -19.78
CA GLN A 352 20.13 9.03 -21.20
C GLN A 352 19.47 7.65 -21.41
N ARG A 353 19.87 6.63 -20.62
CA ARG A 353 19.32 5.28 -20.73
C ARG A 353 17.82 5.23 -20.41
N ILE A 354 17.39 5.91 -19.36
CA ILE A 354 15.98 6.00 -18.97
C ILE A 354 15.18 6.76 -20.04
N SER A 355 15.66 7.91 -20.51
CA SER A 355 15.00 8.68 -21.58
C SER A 355 14.83 7.84 -22.83
N HIS A 356 15.88 7.13 -23.26
CA HIS A 356 15.81 6.28 -24.44
C HIS A 356 14.88 5.09 -24.25
N HIS A 357 15.02 4.36 -23.13
CA HIS A 357 14.23 3.14 -22.87
C HIS A 357 12.74 3.39 -22.76
N TYR A 358 12.34 4.53 -22.20
CA TYR A 358 10.94 4.89 -21.99
C TYR A 358 10.42 5.94 -23.00
N SER A 359 11.22 6.32 -23.98
CA SER A 359 10.90 7.34 -25.00
C SER A 359 10.47 8.68 -24.38
N LEU A 360 11.22 9.15 -23.37
CA LEU A 360 10.96 10.39 -22.67
C LEU A 360 11.77 11.55 -23.29
N ASP A 361 11.25 12.77 -23.15
CA ASP A 361 12.04 13.96 -23.40
C ASP A 361 13.21 14.03 -22.38
N PRO A 362 14.47 14.02 -22.84
CA PRO A 362 15.64 14.08 -21.95
C PRO A 362 15.63 15.29 -21.01
N ALA A 363 15.05 16.42 -21.42
CA ALA A 363 14.95 17.63 -20.61
C ALA A 363 13.96 17.46 -19.42
N SER A 364 13.00 16.52 -19.53
CA SER A 364 12.07 16.21 -18.45
C SER A 364 12.62 15.24 -17.42
N VAL A 365 13.75 14.54 -17.70
CA VAL A 365 14.31 13.52 -16.80
C VAL A 365 15.32 14.13 -15.85
N ILE A 366 14.99 14.10 -14.57
CA ILE A 366 15.82 14.64 -13.50
C ILE A 366 16.06 13.60 -12.39
N THR A 367 17.09 13.82 -11.58
CA THR A 367 17.32 13.02 -10.38
C THR A 367 16.52 13.55 -9.19
N TYR A 368 16.36 12.72 -8.16
CA TYR A 368 15.76 13.16 -6.89
C TYR A 368 16.56 14.32 -6.26
N ASP A 369 17.89 14.28 -6.32
CA ASP A 369 18.75 15.37 -5.79
C ASP A 369 18.57 16.70 -6.51
N GLU A 370 18.22 16.68 -7.79
CA GLU A 370 17.85 17.89 -8.54
C GLU A 370 16.46 18.36 -8.16
N LEU A 371 15.50 17.42 -8.06
CA LEU A 371 14.10 17.73 -7.71
C LEU A 371 13.98 18.46 -6.38
N ILE A 372 14.66 17.98 -5.33
CA ILE A 372 14.54 18.57 -3.97
C ILE A 372 15.11 19.99 -3.85
N LYS A 373 15.95 20.41 -4.81
CA LYS A 373 16.49 21.79 -4.90
C LYS A 373 15.55 22.74 -5.64
N MET A 374 14.51 22.22 -6.31
CA MET A 374 13.58 23.03 -7.08
C MET A 374 12.35 23.37 -6.24
N PRO A 375 11.87 24.63 -6.30
CA PRO A 375 10.55 24.96 -5.77
C PRO A 375 9.48 24.17 -6.54
N VAL A 376 8.38 23.82 -5.85
CA VAL A 376 7.25 23.16 -6.52
C VAL A 376 6.57 24.17 -7.45
N ASP A 377 6.63 23.90 -8.76
CA ASP A 377 5.91 24.68 -9.78
C ASP A 377 4.98 23.77 -10.58
N ALA A 378 3.83 23.44 -9.99
CA ALA A 378 2.85 22.51 -10.55
C ALA A 378 2.30 22.94 -11.93
N ALA A 379 2.41 24.21 -12.29
CA ALA A 379 1.78 24.75 -13.49
C ALA A 379 2.63 24.59 -14.77
N LYS A 380 3.94 24.46 -14.66
CA LYS A 380 4.83 24.63 -15.81
C LYS A 380 5.60 23.40 -16.27
N HIS A 381 5.90 22.46 -15.37
CA HIS A 381 6.78 21.34 -15.68
C HIS A 381 6.20 20.00 -15.22
N LYS A 382 6.40 18.96 -16.02
CA LYS A 382 6.05 17.58 -15.68
C LYS A 382 7.32 16.74 -15.73
N PHE A 383 7.97 16.56 -14.57
CA PHE A 383 9.24 15.87 -14.46
C PHE A 383 9.09 14.36 -14.36
N ASN A 384 10.05 13.65 -14.93
CA ASN A 384 10.28 12.23 -14.76
C ASN A 384 11.50 12.06 -13.84
N VAL A 385 11.29 11.58 -12.63
CA VAL A 385 12.28 11.62 -11.56
C VAL A 385 12.91 10.26 -11.33
N ILE A 386 14.22 10.18 -11.40
CA ILE A 386 15.00 9.00 -11.02
C ILE A 386 15.16 8.99 -9.51
N VAL A 387 14.68 7.91 -8.87
CA VAL A 387 14.70 7.72 -7.42
C VAL A 387 15.57 6.52 -7.07
N ARG A 388 16.56 6.72 -6.24
CA ARG A 388 17.53 5.70 -5.80
C ARG A 388 17.10 5.06 -4.48
N PRO A 389 17.67 3.91 -4.11
CA PRO A 389 17.54 3.38 -2.77
C PRO A 389 17.99 4.41 -1.72
N GLY A 390 17.10 4.74 -0.77
CA GLY A 390 17.39 5.70 0.29
C GLY A 390 16.95 7.14 0.02
N ASP A 391 16.57 7.50 -1.21
CA ASP A 391 15.92 8.77 -1.52
C ASP A 391 14.55 8.85 -0.84
N GLY A 392 14.07 10.09 -0.61
CA GLY A 392 12.76 10.34 0.00
C GLY A 392 11.59 9.96 -0.92
N ASP A 393 10.37 10.17 -0.42
CA ASP A 393 9.13 9.85 -1.12
C ASP A 393 8.42 11.09 -1.69
N ASP A 394 9.03 12.25 -1.56
CA ASP A 394 8.52 13.57 -1.95
C ASP A 394 8.09 13.62 -3.43
N ALA A 395 8.87 12.96 -4.31
CA ALA A 395 8.59 12.95 -5.74
C ALA A 395 7.17 12.47 -6.07
N ALA A 396 6.69 11.45 -5.37
CA ALA A 396 5.35 10.90 -5.57
C ALA A 396 4.24 11.85 -5.10
N ALA A 397 4.53 12.68 -4.09
CA ALA A 397 3.58 13.64 -3.53
C ALA A 397 3.53 14.98 -4.28
N ARG A 398 4.49 15.28 -5.17
CA ARG A 398 4.57 16.54 -5.91
C ARG A 398 3.70 16.52 -7.17
N GLU A 399 2.95 17.58 -7.41
CA GLU A 399 2.08 17.71 -8.58
C GLU A 399 2.84 17.95 -9.89
N ASP A 400 4.05 18.51 -9.82
CA ASP A 400 4.94 18.75 -10.96
C ASP A 400 5.74 17.50 -11.38
N VAL A 401 5.55 16.36 -10.72
CA VAL A 401 6.14 15.08 -11.09
C VAL A 401 5.12 14.21 -11.81
N LEU A 402 5.41 13.82 -13.05
CA LEU A 402 4.61 12.90 -13.84
C LEU A 402 5.00 11.44 -13.57
N GLY A 403 6.28 11.13 -13.60
CA GLY A 403 6.79 9.79 -13.44
C GLY A 403 7.88 9.66 -12.37
N THR A 404 7.85 8.59 -11.58
CA THR A 404 8.95 8.18 -10.72
C THR A 404 9.56 6.88 -11.21
N TYR A 405 10.88 6.88 -11.41
CA TYR A 405 11.66 5.77 -11.95
C TYR A 405 12.57 5.22 -10.85
N LEU A 406 12.13 4.12 -10.24
CA LEU A 406 12.74 3.56 -9.04
C LEU A 406 13.91 2.63 -9.40
N LEU A 407 15.13 3.00 -9.03
CA LEU A 407 16.31 2.14 -9.11
C LEU A 407 16.34 1.27 -7.85
N ILE A 408 15.86 0.05 -7.93
CA ILE A 408 15.88 -0.91 -6.81
C ILE A 408 16.67 -2.15 -7.17
N HIS A 409 17.36 -2.71 -6.14
CA HIS A 409 18.23 -3.87 -6.27
C HIS A 409 17.54 -5.16 -5.83
#